data_e4d3f1fea8641a066b4099b37b342231
#
_entry.id   e4d3f1fea8641a066b4099b37b342231
#
_cell.length_a   1.000
_cell.length_b   1.000
_cell.length_c   1.000
_cell.angle_alpha   90.00
_cell.angle_beta   90.00
_cell.angle_gamma   90.00
#
_symmetry.space_group_name_H-M   'P 1'
#
loop_
_entity.id
_entity.type
_entity.pdbx_description
1 polymer ?
#
loop_
_entity_poly.entity_id
_entity_poly.type
_entity_poly.pdbx_seq_one_letter_code
_entity_poly.pdbx_strand_id
1 'polypeptide(L)'
;MNAIELSHVTKHFPGFTLQDLSLTVPSGTICGLVGENGAGKSTTIRLLMGALRPDSGTCTVLGADSAAPEFLSLKEDIGVVLDEAYFPESLNALQVGGVMAKTYRRWDGKQYQNYLTRFGLPEKKPFKDFSRGMKMKLAIAVAL
;
A
#
# COMPACT_ATOMS: atom_id res chain seq x y z
N MET A 1 18.63 -8.71 5.23
CA MET A 1 18.18 -7.38 4.81
C MET A 1 16.79 -7.14 5.37
N ASN A 2 16.52 -5.96 5.94
CA ASN A 2 15.21 -5.63 6.48
C ASN A 2 14.37 -4.97 5.39
N ALA A 3 13.12 -5.39 5.22
CA ALA A 3 12.16 -4.74 4.34
C ALA A 3 11.62 -3.44 4.96
N ILE A 4 11.44 -3.45 6.29
CA ILE A 4 10.94 -2.31 7.05
C ILE A 4 11.78 -2.15 8.30
N GLU A 5 12.10 -0.90 8.64
CA GLU A 5 12.80 -0.56 9.88
C GLU A 5 12.33 0.80 10.39
N LEU A 6 11.77 0.83 11.59
CA LEU A 6 11.45 2.03 12.34
C LEU A 6 12.39 2.10 13.52
N SER A 7 13.01 3.24 13.73
CA SER A 7 13.93 3.47 14.85
C SER A 7 13.53 4.72 15.62
N HIS A 8 13.07 4.51 16.86
CA HIS A 8 12.67 5.58 17.78
C HIS A 8 11.68 6.60 17.19
N VAL A 9 10.72 6.09 16.40
CA VAL A 9 9.77 6.94 15.68
C VAL A 9 8.72 7.48 16.62
N THR A 10 8.57 8.80 16.63
CA THR A 10 7.53 9.51 17.37
C THR A 10 6.73 10.39 16.43
N LYS A 11 5.40 10.41 16.60
CA LYS A 11 4.48 11.27 15.89
C LYS A 11 3.38 11.78 16.81
N HIS A 12 3.26 13.11 16.90
CA HIS A 12 2.27 13.77 17.75
C HIS A 12 1.05 14.21 16.94
N PHE A 13 -0.12 14.01 17.53
CA PHE A 13 -1.41 14.54 17.08
C PHE A 13 -2.17 15.11 18.27
N PRO A 14 -3.13 16.01 18.06
CA PRO A 14 -4.05 16.40 19.12
C PRO A 14 -4.76 15.18 19.70
N GLY A 15 -4.54 14.89 20.98
CA GLY A 15 -5.18 13.77 21.68
C GLY A 15 -4.55 12.39 21.47
N PHE A 16 -3.49 12.26 20.66
CA PHE A 16 -2.79 10.98 20.44
C PHE A 16 -1.31 11.18 20.12
N THR A 17 -0.46 10.34 20.66
CA THR A 17 0.97 10.30 20.32
C THR A 17 1.39 8.85 20.05
N LEU A 18 1.93 8.61 18.86
CA LEU A 18 2.75 7.43 18.62
C LEU A 18 4.14 7.72 19.16
N GLN A 19 4.54 7.04 20.24
CA GLN A 19 5.74 7.38 20.98
C GLN A 19 6.79 6.29 20.89
N ASP A 20 8.01 6.67 20.49
CA ASP A 20 9.23 5.84 20.55
C ASP A 20 9.06 4.44 19.93
N LEU A 21 8.37 4.36 18.79
CA LEU A 21 8.14 3.08 18.12
C LEU A 21 9.41 2.61 17.40
N SER A 22 9.88 1.43 17.77
CA SER A 22 10.94 0.71 17.07
C SER A 22 10.42 -0.65 16.61
N LEU A 23 10.59 -0.96 15.33
CA LEU A 23 10.08 -2.16 14.70
C LEU A 23 10.98 -2.55 13.53
N THR A 24 11.24 -3.83 13.36
CA THR A 24 11.97 -4.38 12.20
C THR A 24 11.19 -5.53 11.58
N VAL A 25 11.03 -5.50 10.26
CA VAL A 25 10.43 -6.59 9.48
C VAL A 25 11.47 -7.07 8.47
N PRO A 26 11.97 -8.31 8.61
CA PRO A 26 12.90 -8.89 7.66
C PRO A 26 12.27 -9.07 6.27
N SER A 27 13.09 -8.99 5.22
CA SER A 27 12.65 -9.31 3.84
C SER A 27 12.20 -10.78 3.74
N GLY A 28 11.19 -11.03 2.90
CA GLY A 28 10.67 -12.38 2.66
C GLY A 28 9.78 -12.92 3.78
N THR A 29 9.36 -12.10 4.73
CA THR A 29 8.48 -12.51 5.84
C THR A 29 7.09 -11.92 5.71
N ILE A 30 6.12 -12.56 6.36
CA ILE A 30 4.77 -12.01 6.59
C ILE A 30 4.72 -11.54 8.04
N CYS A 31 4.40 -10.27 8.25
CA CYS A 31 4.29 -9.66 9.56
C CYS A 31 2.86 -9.15 9.80
N GLY A 32 2.31 -9.46 10.97
CA GLY A 32 1.02 -8.93 11.42
C GLY A 32 1.22 -7.77 12.40
N LEU A 33 0.63 -6.60 12.10
CA LEU A 33 0.57 -5.47 13.03
C LEU A 33 -0.76 -5.51 13.78
N VAL A 34 -0.72 -5.87 15.05
CA VAL A 34 -1.90 -6.08 15.91
C VAL A 34 -1.94 -5.05 17.03
N GLY A 35 -3.12 -4.61 17.40
CA GLY A 35 -3.34 -3.65 18.48
C GLY A 35 -4.78 -3.19 18.52
N GLU A 36 -5.18 -2.54 19.61
CA GLU A 36 -6.49 -1.96 19.77
C GLU A 36 -6.78 -0.83 18.77
N ASN A 37 -8.04 -0.45 18.61
CA ASN A 37 -8.40 0.72 17.83
C ASN A 37 -7.83 1.97 18.50
N GLY A 38 -7.15 2.80 17.69
CA GLY A 38 -6.44 3.98 18.21
C GLY A 38 -5.00 3.73 18.66
N ALA A 39 -4.49 2.49 18.65
CA ALA A 39 -3.11 2.17 19.06
C ALA A 39 -2.01 2.72 18.11
N GLY A 40 -2.39 3.29 16.94
CA GLY A 40 -1.42 3.86 16.01
C GLY A 40 -1.09 3.01 14.79
N LYS A 41 -1.79 1.87 14.57
CA LYS A 41 -1.55 0.99 13.40
C LYS A 41 -1.62 1.73 12.08
N SER A 42 -2.69 2.46 11.83
CA SER A 42 -2.87 3.25 10.60
C SER A 42 -1.86 4.38 10.47
N THR A 43 -1.47 4.99 11.59
CA THR A 43 -0.41 6.00 11.64
C THR A 43 0.94 5.41 11.23
N THR A 44 1.26 4.24 11.76
CA THR A 44 2.48 3.49 11.42
C THR A 44 2.53 3.18 9.91
N ILE A 45 1.44 2.67 9.33
CA ILE A 45 1.37 2.39 7.89
C ILE A 45 1.55 3.67 7.06
N ARG A 46 0.92 4.79 7.46
CA ARG A 46 1.09 6.08 6.78
C ARG A 46 2.51 6.62 6.83
N LEU A 47 3.22 6.41 7.95
CA LEU A 47 4.64 6.74 8.09
C LEU A 47 5.49 5.88 7.14
N LEU A 48 5.25 4.57 7.10
CA LEU A 48 5.93 3.63 6.20
C LEU A 48 5.73 4.01 4.74
N MET A 49 4.53 4.46 4.37
CA MET A 49 4.22 4.88 3.00
C MET A 49 4.70 6.30 2.65
N GLY A 50 5.36 7.00 3.58
CA GLY A 50 5.78 8.38 3.40
C GLY A 50 4.60 9.35 3.21
N ALA A 51 3.39 8.96 3.63
CA ALA A 51 2.20 9.83 3.65
C ALA A 51 2.19 10.76 4.87
N LEU A 52 2.97 10.41 5.90
CA LEU A 52 3.25 11.21 7.08
C LEU A 52 4.75 11.25 7.31
N ARG A 53 5.25 12.36 7.86
CA ARG A 53 6.63 12.46 8.35
C ARG A 53 6.65 12.27 9.86
N PRO A 54 7.60 11.52 10.40
CA PRO A 54 7.79 11.45 11.84
C PRO A 54 8.26 12.81 12.40
N ASP A 55 7.95 13.07 13.66
CA ASP A 55 8.48 14.25 14.36
C ASP A 55 9.89 13.99 14.90
N SER A 56 10.20 12.72 15.20
CA SER A 56 11.54 12.23 15.51
C SER A 56 11.70 10.76 15.14
N GLY A 57 12.93 10.28 15.08
CA GLY A 57 13.28 8.94 14.65
C GLY A 57 13.35 8.80 13.13
N THR A 58 13.58 7.58 12.65
CA THR A 58 13.71 7.25 11.22
C THR A 58 12.79 6.12 10.82
N CYS A 59 12.29 6.19 9.59
CA CYS A 59 11.43 5.17 9.01
C CYS A 59 12.00 4.76 7.66
N THR A 60 12.53 3.54 7.57
CA THR A 60 13.17 3.01 6.37
C THR A 60 12.34 1.87 5.79
N VAL A 61 12.10 1.91 4.49
CA VAL A 61 11.40 0.86 3.73
C VAL A 61 12.25 0.48 2.52
N LEU A 62 12.53 -0.81 2.37
CA LEU A 62 13.41 -1.35 1.31
C LEU A 62 14.77 -0.63 1.20
N GLY A 63 15.29 -0.18 2.34
CA GLY A 63 16.58 0.51 2.43
C GLY A 63 16.55 2.02 2.18
N ALA A 64 15.40 2.63 1.92
CA ALA A 64 15.24 4.07 1.71
C ALA A 64 14.43 4.72 2.84
N ASP A 65 14.83 5.93 3.26
CA ASP A 65 14.06 6.72 4.22
C ASP A 65 12.72 7.15 3.58
N SER A 66 11.61 6.81 4.24
CA SER A 66 10.27 7.13 3.74
C SER A 66 9.96 8.63 3.68
N ALA A 67 10.75 9.47 4.36
CA ALA A 67 10.65 10.92 4.32
C ALA A 67 11.51 11.57 3.22
N ALA A 68 12.41 10.82 2.59
CA ALA A 68 13.31 11.31 1.56
C ALA A 68 12.64 11.44 0.18
N PRO A 69 13.03 12.43 -0.66
CA PRO A 69 12.48 12.58 -2.00
C PRO A 69 12.65 11.34 -2.88
N GLU A 70 13.75 10.61 -2.72
CA GLU A 70 14.09 9.39 -3.47
C GLU A 70 13.10 8.25 -3.21
N PHE A 71 12.43 8.27 -2.08
CA PHE A 71 11.40 7.28 -1.73
C PHE A 71 10.24 7.27 -2.74
N LEU A 72 9.99 8.39 -3.42
CA LEU A 72 8.93 8.47 -4.43
C LEU A 72 9.12 7.45 -5.55
N SER A 73 10.36 7.26 -6.01
CA SER A 73 10.66 6.27 -7.05
C SER A 73 10.54 4.83 -6.55
N LEU A 74 10.82 4.61 -5.27
CA LEU A 74 10.71 3.29 -4.65
C LEU A 74 9.24 2.85 -4.44
N LYS A 75 8.30 3.79 -4.41
CA LYS A 75 6.86 3.46 -4.29
C LYS A 75 6.35 2.60 -5.45
N GLU A 76 7.03 2.59 -6.60
CA GLU A 76 6.71 1.67 -7.69
C GLU A 76 6.96 0.19 -7.33
N ASP A 77 7.74 -0.09 -6.28
CA ASP A 77 8.04 -1.44 -5.77
C ASP A 77 7.18 -1.83 -4.57
N ILE A 78 6.24 -0.98 -4.18
CA ILE A 78 5.42 -1.18 -2.98
C ILE A 78 3.95 -1.25 -3.38
N GLY A 79 3.38 -2.45 -3.30
CA GLY A 79 1.94 -2.63 -3.44
C GLY A 79 1.21 -2.29 -2.15
N VAL A 80 0.13 -1.49 -2.26
CA VAL A 80 -0.73 -1.13 -1.13
C VAL A 80 -2.16 -1.50 -1.42
N VAL A 81 -2.77 -2.23 -0.50
CA VAL A 81 -4.20 -2.55 -0.54
C VAL A 81 -4.86 -1.88 0.66
N LEU A 82 -5.79 -0.98 0.40
CA LEU A 82 -6.55 -0.27 1.41
C LEU A 82 -7.82 -1.04 1.78
N ASP A 83 -8.45 -0.70 2.91
CA ASP A 83 -9.70 -1.31 3.39
C ASP A 83 -10.85 -1.17 2.39
N GLU A 84 -10.81 -0.11 1.58
CA GLU A 84 -11.72 0.10 0.46
C GLU A 84 -10.92 0.40 -0.81
N ALA A 85 -11.34 -0.19 -1.91
CA ALA A 85 -10.75 0.06 -3.21
C ALA A 85 -11.45 1.27 -3.86
N TYR A 86 -10.68 2.31 -4.17
CA TYR A 86 -11.17 3.55 -4.77
C TYR A 86 -10.72 3.65 -6.23
N PHE A 87 -11.37 2.91 -7.11
CA PHE A 87 -11.25 3.13 -8.55
C PHE A 87 -12.46 3.92 -9.06
N PRO A 88 -12.34 4.70 -10.15
CA PRO A 88 -13.47 5.38 -10.74
C PRO A 88 -14.59 4.39 -11.10
N GLU A 89 -15.81 4.66 -10.65
CA GLU A 89 -16.95 3.74 -10.72
C GLU A 89 -17.34 3.34 -12.15
N SER A 90 -17.07 4.20 -13.13
CA SER A 90 -17.36 3.96 -14.54
C SER A 90 -16.34 3.08 -15.25
N LEU A 91 -15.15 2.89 -14.69
CA LEU A 91 -14.10 2.08 -15.30
C LEU A 91 -14.35 0.59 -15.07
N ASN A 92 -14.00 -0.21 -16.05
CA ASN A 92 -13.91 -1.67 -15.91
C ASN A 92 -12.46 -2.10 -15.61
N ALA A 93 -12.24 -3.38 -15.31
CA ALA A 93 -10.93 -3.90 -14.94
C ALA A 93 -9.86 -3.68 -16.04
N LEU A 94 -10.21 -3.81 -17.32
CA LEU A 94 -9.27 -3.55 -18.43
C LEU A 94 -8.86 -2.07 -18.47
N GLN A 95 -9.81 -1.16 -18.27
CA GLN A 95 -9.54 0.27 -18.27
C GLN A 95 -8.69 0.69 -17.05
N VAL A 96 -8.93 0.08 -15.89
CA VAL A 96 -8.07 0.27 -14.71
C VAL A 96 -6.64 -0.15 -15.03
N GLY A 97 -6.43 -1.32 -15.62
CA GLY A 97 -5.10 -1.77 -16.07
C GLY A 97 -4.44 -0.79 -17.06
N GLY A 98 -5.23 -0.22 -17.98
CA GLY A 98 -4.75 0.81 -18.92
C GLY A 98 -4.30 2.11 -18.24
N VAL A 99 -4.97 2.52 -17.16
CA VAL A 99 -4.54 3.66 -16.33
C VAL A 99 -3.24 3.34 -15.61
N MET A 100 -3.14 2.16 -15.00
CA MET A 100 -1.94 1.72 -14.28
C MET A 100 -0.72 1.64 -15.20
N ALA A 101 -0.90 1.12 -16.43
CA ALA A 101 0.17 1.06 -17.43
C ALA A 101 0.73 2.44 -17.85
N LYS A 102 -0.07 3.50 -17.72
CA LYS A 102 0.36 4.88 -17.96
C LYS A 102 0.98 5.55 -16.71
N THR A 103 0.70 5.01 -15.53
CA THR A 103 1.13 5.58 -14.25
C THR A 103 2.44 4.97 -13.78
N TYR A 104 2.59 3.66 -13.92
CA TYR A 104 3.75 2.91 -13.42
C TYR A 104 4.65 2.48 -14.58
N ARG A 105 5.94 2.77 -14.50
CA ARG A 105 6.94 2.48 -15.55
C ARG A 105 7.15 0.98 -15.76
N ARG A 106 7.05 0.21 -14.66
CA ARG A 106 7.29 -1.24 -14.64
C ARG A 106 6.02 -2.06 -14.60
N TRP A 107 4.88 -1.47 -15.04
CA TRP A 107 3.62 -2.18 -15.08
C TRP A 107 3.68 -3.41 -15.98
N ASP A 108 3.37 -4.58 -15.42
CA ASP A 108 3.23 -5.83 -16.17
C ASP A 108 1.75 -6.12 -16.48
N GLY A 109 1.29 -5.68 -17.64
CA GLY A 109 -0.09 -5.89 -18.09
C GLY A 109 -0.44 -7.37 -18.27
N LYS A 110 0.53 -8.24 -18.59
CA LYS A 110 0.32 -9.68 -18.72
C LYS A 110 0.10 -10.32 -17.36
N GLN A 111 0.89 -9.96 -16.38
CA GLN A 111 0.73 -10.39 -14.99
C GLN A 111 -0.63 -9.96 -14.43
N TYR A 112 -0.99 -8.69 -14.65
CA TYR A 112 -2.29 -8.18 -14.25
C TYR A 112 -3.45 -8.99 -14.86
N GLN A 113 -3.40 -9.27 -16.17
CA GLN A 113 -4.40 -10.10 -16.86
C GLN A 113 -4.49 -11.51 -16.24
N ASN A 114 -3.36 -12.11 -15.89
CA ASN A 114 -3.32 -13.41 -15.22
C ASN A 114 -4.03 -13.36 -13.86
N TYR A 115 -3.87 -12.27 -13.10
CA TYR A 115 -4.58 -12.10 -11.83
C TYR A 115 -6.07 -11.89 -12.03
N LEU A 116 -6.51 -11.11 -13.02
CA LEU A 116 -7.94 -10.99 -13.33
C LEU A 116 -8.57 -12.37 -13.59
N THR A 117 -7.92 -13.19 -14.39
CA THR A 117 -8.37 -14.56 -14.70
C THR A 117 -8.38 -15.43 -13.45
N ARG A 118 -7.28 -15.44 -12.68
CA ARG A 118 -7.13 -16.24 -11.46
C ARG A 118 -8.16 -15.88 -10.38
N PHE A 119 -8.52 -14.61 -10.27
CA PHE A 119 -9.50 -14.12 -9.29
C PHE A 119 -10.95 -14.22 -9.80
N GLY A 120 -11.15 -14.61 -11.06
CA GLY A 120 -12.47 -14.71 -11.67
C GLY A 120 -13.15 -13.35 -11.82
N LEU A 121 -12.40 -12.29 -12.11
CA LEU A 121 -12.92 -10.95 -12.24
C LEU A 121 -13.42 -10.68 -13.67
N PRO A 122 -14.63 -10.12 -13.84
CA PRO A 122 -15.15 -9.76 -15.16
C PRO A 122 -14.39 -8.54 -15.70
N GLU A 123 -13.87 -8.66 -16.92
CA GLU A 123 -13.02 -7.64 -17.54
C GLU A 123 -13.76 -6.37 -17.92
N LYS A 124 -15.00 -6.52 -18.40
CA LYS A 124 -15.80 -5.45 -19.03
C LYS A 124 -16.90 -4.87 -18.14
N LYS A 125 -17.13 -5.48 -16.97
CA LYS A 125 -18.15 -5.00 -16.02
C LYS A 125 -17.66 -3.74 -15.32
N PRO A 126 -18.47 -2.66 -15.22
CA PRO A 126 -18.09 -1.45 -14.50
C PRO A 126 -17.79 -1.71 -13.02
N PHE A 127 -16.82 -1.01 -12.46
CA PHE A 127 -16.38 -1.17 -11.07
C PHE A 127 -17.50 -0.92 -10.05
N LYS A 128 -18.43 0.01 -10.35
CA LYS A 128 -19.62 0.25 -9.50
C LYS A 128 -20.45 -1.01 -9.27
N ASP A 129 -20.48 -1.92 -10.25
CA ASP A 129 -21.27 -3.15 -10.20
C ASP A 129 -20.51 -4.34 -9.59
N PHE A 130 -19.27 -4.13 -9.14
CA PHE A 130 -18.51 -5.14 -8.42
C PHE A 130 -19.04 -5.30 -6.99
N SER A 131 -19.10 -6.52 -6.50
CA SER A 131 -19.29 -6.78 -5.08
C SER A 131 -18.08 -6.27 -4.28
N ARG A 132 -18.23 -6.08 -2.97
CA ARG A 132 -17.12 -5.68 -2.10
C ARG A 132 -15.91 -6.61 -2.23
N GLY A 133 -16.15 -7.91 -2.29
CA GLY A 133 -15.09 -8.91 -2.49
C GLY A 133 -14.40 -8.80 -3.84
N MET A 134 -15.15 -8.53 -4.92
CA MET A 134 -14.58 -8.31 -6.24
C MET A 134 -13.75 -7.02 -6.30
N LYS A 135 -14.21 -5.95 -5.67
CA LYS A 135 -13.47 -4.68 -5.55
C LYS A 135 -12.12 -4.91 -4.84
N MET A 136 -12.12 -5.70 -3.77
CA MET A 136 -10.91 -6.05 -3.04
C MET A 136 -9.94 -6.90 -3.86
N LYS A 137 -10.46 -7.91 -4.58
CA LYS A 137 -9.65 -8.71 -5.51
C LYS A 137 -9.01 -7.86 -6.60
N LEU A 138 -9.72 -6.85 -7.14
CA LEU A 138 -9.16 -5.94 -8.13
C LEU A 138 -8.04 -5.07 -7.52
N ALA A 139 -8.23 -4.56 -6.30
CA ALA A 139 -7.19 -3.80 -5.60
C ALA A 139 -5.92 -4.64 -5.37
N ILE A 140 -6.08 -5.91 -5.02
CA ILE A 140 -4.96 -6.86 -4.87
C ILE A 140 -4.29 -7.12 -6.22
N ALA A 141 -5.06 -7.33 -7.30
CA ALA A 141 -4.49 -7.55 -8.62
C ALA A 141 -3.68 -6.36 -9.15
N VAL A 142 -4.08 -5.14 -8.75
CA VAL A 142 -3.35 -3.89 -9.09
C VAL A 142 -2.08 -3.75 -8.26
N ALA A 143 -2.07 -4.23 -7.01
CA ALA A 143 -0.94 -4.08 -6.09
C ALA A 143 0.18 -5.12 -6.30
N LEU A 144 -0.10 -6.22 -7.00
CA LEU A 144 0.84 -7.33 -7.29
C LEU A 144 1.56 -7.16 -8.63
#